data_05d71b7985494465f235f7f5e09a7040
#
_entry.id   05d71b7985494465f235f7f5e09a7040
#
_cell.length_a   1.000
_cell.length_b   1.000
_cell.length_c   1.000
_cell.angle_alpha   90.00
_cell.angle_beta   90.00
_cell.angle_gamma   90.00
#
_symmetry.space_group_name_H-M   'P 1'
#
loop_
_entity.id
_entity.type
_entity.pdbx_description
1 polymer ?
#
loop_
_entity_poly.entity_id
_entity_poly.type
_entity_poly.pdbx_seq_one_letter_code
_entity_poly.pdbx_strand_id
1 'polypeptide(L)'
;ARLGIFKSINIEPVPDTLAAPGTPPTLDVNIACTLDMPLEASVEVNASSKSNSYIGPGLVLGLTHRNMFGGGEQLNASLTGTYEWQTGKERSSLFNSYEIGLTTSLSFPRLLAPSFVRRRRRQINWTRFTLNGDLLNRPHYFKMGQLNASMSYEWLASRHTNLTFTPLKLSYTKLIHTTEDFDKIMDENPAVAQSFRSQYVPQMIFGLNYDRYYDSDNRLTWTFNVQEGGNIFWSVYSLCGVKGEKELFGTPFSQFIKGQTQLVYSRRLGHGDHWLVMRGAVGAAHAYGNSSQVPYAEQFYCGGANSVRAFTIRTVGPGSYHAPADATGQYFDQTGTFKFEANIEYRFPLYGSLHGALFLDSGNIWLLKPDAQRPGGVLKARDFLRDLALGIGVGIRLDISMLVVRLDWGIGLHAPYDTGYSGYFNLHRFKDANALHLAIGYPF
;
A
#
# COMPACT_ATOMS: atom_id res chain seq x y z
N ALA A 1 -10.16 -13.30 23.14
CA ALA A 1 -10.56 -13.25 21.72
C ALA A 1 -9.44 -12.76 20.78
N ARG A 2 -8.59 -11.79 21.16
CA ARG A 2 -7.53 -11.24 20.27
C ARG A 2 -6.37 -12.20 19.95
N LEU A 3 -6.13 -13.24 20.76
CA LEU A 3 -5.06 -14.20 20.50
C LEU A 3 -5.42 -15.23 19.42
N GLY A 4 -6.71 -15.43 19.13
CA GLY A 4 -7.18 -16.38 18.12
C GLY A 4 -6.91 -17.87 18.44
N ILE A 5 -6.55 -18.18 19.69
CA ILE A 5 -6.23 -19.55 20.14
C ILE A 5 -7.40 -20.27 20.80
N PHE A 6 -8.47 -19.55 21.13
CA PHE A 6 -9.66 -20.09 21.78
C PHE A 6 -10.86 -20.07 20.85
N LYS A 7 -11.49 -21.21 20.67
CA LYS A 7 -12.77 -21.38 19.97
C LYS A 7 -13.91 -20.78 20.78
N SER A 8 -13.92 -21.02 22.10
CA SER A 8 -14.91 -20.46 23.01
C SER A 8 -14.29 -20.14 24.36
N ILE A 9 -14.82 -19.09 24.99
CA ILE A 9 -14.49 -18.69 26.37
C ILE A 9 -15.83 -18.54 27.09
N ASN A 10 -16.08 -19.37 28.08
CA ASN A 10 -17.24 -19.26 28.96
C ASN A 10 -16.79 -18.70 30.30
N ILE A 11 -17.45 -17.65 30.75
CA ILE A 11 -17.16 -16.98 32.03
C ILE A 11 -18.39 -17.11 32.92
N GLU A 12 -18.28 -17.91 33.96
CA GLU A 12 -19.35 -18.16 34.94
C GLU A 12 -18.96 -17.55 36.28
N PRO A 13 -19.65 -16.49 36.72
CA PRO A 13 -19.54 -16.00 38.07
C PRO A 13 -20.31 -16.92 39.03
N VAL A 14 -19.65 -17.47 40.04
CA VAL A 14 -20.25 -18.32 41.06
C VAL A 14 -20.14 -17.59 42.40
N PRO A 15 -21.27 -17.35 43.09
CA PRO A 15 -21.23 -16.78 44.42
C PRO A 15 -20.46 -17.71 45.38
N ASP A 16 -19.54 -17.17 46.15
CA ASP A 16 -18.86 -17.90 47.22
C ASP A 16 -19.83 -18.16 48.36
N THR A 17 -20.39 -19.35 48.38
CA THR A 17 -21.35 -19.80 49.42
C THR A 17 -20.66 -20.26 50.72
N LEU A 18 -19.30 -20.32 50.73
CA LEU A 18 -18.52 -20.73 51.87
C LEU A 18 -17.93 -19.55 52.66
N ALA A 19 -18.23 -18.34 52.28
CA ALA A 19 -17.80 -17.14 52.98
C ALA A 19 -18.35 -17.08 54.43
N ALA A 20 -17.45 -16.90 55.42
CA ALA A 20 -17.85 -16.79 56.80
C ALA A 20 -18.81 -15.65 57.07
N PRO A 21 -19.79 -15.80 58.03
CA PRO A 21 -20.71 -14.74 58.37
C PRO A 21 -19.98 -13.46 58.78
N GLY A 22 -20.26 -12.35 58.07
CA GLY A 22 -19.65 -11.04 58.32
C GLY A 22 -18.49 -10.69 57.38
N THR A 23 -18.07 -11.55 56.44
CA THR A 23 -17.16 -11.19 55.38
C THR A 23 -17.92 -10.56 54.21
N PRO A 24 -17.34 -9.58 53.46
CA PRO A 24 -17.94 -9.07 52.26
C PRO A 24 -18.21 -10.20 51.26
N PRO A 25 -19.34 -10.22 50.52
CA PRO A 25 -19.62 -11.25 49.57
C PRO A 25 -18.52 -11.29 48.49
N THR A 26 -17.91 -12.46 48.34
CA THR A 26 -16.89 -12.75 47.34
C THR A 26 -17.52 -13.51 46.15
N LEU A 27 -16.96 -13.33 44.97
CA LEU A 27 -17.42 -13.96 43.75
C LEU A 27 -16.25 -14.72 43.12
N ASP A 28 -16.44 -16.02 42.95
CA ASP A 28 -15.53 -16.85 42.17
C ASP A 28 -15.88 -16.74 40.69
N VAL A 29 -14.87 -16.60 39.86
CA VAL A 29 -15.06 -16.52 38.41
C VAL A 29 -14.39 -17.72 37.75
N ASN A 30 -15.23 -18.65 37.28
CA ASN A 30 -14.78 -19.79 36.51
C ASN A 30 -14.66 -19.40 35.03
N ILE A 31 -13.45 -19.53 34.46
CA ILE A 31 -13.20 -19.24 33.07
C ILE A 31 -12.85 -20.55 32.35
N ALA A 32 -13.83 -21.11 31.64
CA ALA A 32 -13.64 -22.31 30.81
C ALA A 32 -13.25 -21.91 29.39
N CYS A 33 -12.07 -22.32 28.95
CA CYS A 33 -11.53 -22.02 27.62
C CYS A 33 -11.42 -23.28 26.79
N THR A 34 -12.05 -23.31 25.61
CA THR A 34 -11.86 -24.38 24.63
C THR A 34 -10.89 -23.90 23.57
N LEU A 35 -9.78 -24.64 23.37
CA LEU A 35 -8.80 -24.32 22.33
C LEU A 35 -9.38 -24.54 20.93
N ASP A 36 -9.02 -23.71 20.00
CA ASP A 36 -9.28 -23.88 18.57
C ASP A 36 -8.22 -24.80 17.94
N MET A 37 -8.47 -25.24 16.70
CA MET A 37 -7.50 -26.02 15.95
C MET A 37 -6.19 -25.22 15.80
N PRO A 38 -5.06 -25.80 16.16
CA PRO A 38 -3.78 -25.07 16.10
C PRO A 38 -3.31 -24.83 14.67
N LEU A 39 -3.69 -25.70 13.73
CA LEU A 39 -3.25 -25.65 12.34
C LEU A 39 -4.47 -25.41 11.42
N GLU A 40 -4.35 -24.39 10.57
CA GLU A 40 -5.32 -24.05 9.55
C GLU A 40 -4.60 -23.96 8.20
N ALA A 41 -5.16 -24.65 7.20
CA ALA A 41 -4.73 -24.52 5.81
C ALA A 41 -5.81 -23.81 5.02
N SER A 42 -5.43 -22.90 4.15
CA SER A 42 -6.32 -22.16 3.25
C SER A 42 -5.85 -22.25 1.81
N VAL A 43 -6.82 -22.32 0.91
CA VAL A 43 -6.59 -22.22 -0.54
C VAL A 43 -7.48 -21.11 -1.06
N GLU A 44 -6.87 -20.11 -1.66
CA GLU A 44 -7.58 -18.97 -2.25
C GLU A 44 -7.26 -18.92 -3.74
N VAL A 45 -8.30 -18.89 -4.56
CA VAL A 45 -8.20 -18.64 -5.99
C VAL A 45 -8.75 -17.24 -6.24
N ASN A 46 -7.94 -16.43 -6.88
CA ASN A 46 -8.31 -15.07 -7.22
C ASN A 46 -8.10 -14.79 -8.71
N ALA A 47 -8.67 -13.71 -9.18
CA ALA A 47 -8.40 -13.17 -10.50
C ALA A 47 -8.13 -11.68 -10.36
N SER A 48 -7.04 -11.22 -10.95
CA SER A 48 -6.69 -9.81 -11.00
C SER A 48 -7.08 -9.22 -12.34
N SER A 49 -7.66 -8.03 -12.32
CA SER A 49 -7.86 -7.20 -13.52
C SER A 49 -7.32 -5.81 -13.21
N LYS A 50 -6.38 -5.36 -14.02
CA LYS A 50 -5.73 -4.05 -13.85
C LYS A 50 -6.23 -3.07 -14.92
N SER A 51 -6.29 -1.80 -14.60
CA SER A 51 -6.75 -0.74 -15.51
C SER A 51 -5.90 -0.57 -16.79
N ASN A 52 -4.72 -1.17 -16.82
CA ASN A 52 -3.82 -1.20 -17.98
C ASN A 52 -4.00 -2.47 -18.83
N SER A 53 -5.20 -3.05 -18.83
CA SER A 53 -5.59 -4.23 -19.62
C SER A 53 -4.86 -5.53 -19.25
N TYR A 54 -4.27 -5.63 -18.07
CA TYR A 54 -3.76 -6.89 -17.55
C TYR A 54 -4.86 -7.65 -16.82
N ILE A 55 -4.98 -8.92 -17.12
CA ILE A 55 -5.86 -9.85 -16.43
C ILE A 55 -5.11 -11.15 -16.15
N GLY A 56 -5.39 -11.77 -15.03
CA GLY A 56 -4.78 -13.07 -14.74
C GLY A 56 -5.32 -13.75 -13.49
N PRO A 57 -5.22 -15.09 -13.44
CA PRO A 57 -5.52 -15.87 -12.27
C PRO A 57 -4.38 -15.78 -11.24
N GLY A 58 -4.76 -15.93 -9.98
CA GLY A 58 -3.85 -16.10 -8.87
C GLY A 58 -4.29 -17.24 -7.96
N LEU A 59 -3.32 -17.90 -7.38
CA LEU A 59 -3.50 -18.94 -6.37
C LEU A 59 -2.69 -18.59 -5.14
N VAL A 60 -3.32 -18.64 -3.98
CA VAL A 60 -2.64 -18.48 -2.69
C VAL A 60 -2.88 -19.74 -1.85
N LEU A 61 -1.81 -20.35 -1.43
CA LEU A 61 -1.83 -21.46 -0.47
C LEU A 61 -1.35 -20.92 0.87
N GLY A 62 -2.20 -20.93 1.87
CA GLY A 62 -1.92 -20.42 3.20
C GLY A 62 -1.84 -21.54 4.23
N LEU A 63 -0.90 -21.41 5.17
CA LEU A 63 -0.77 -22.24 6.35
C LEU A 63 -0.60 -21.34 7.57
N THR A 64 -1.48 -21.50 8.55
CA THR A 64 -1.43 -20.77 9.81
C THR A 64 -1.34 -21.75 10.96
N HIS A 65 -0.28 -21.65 11.77
CA HIS A 65 -0.16 -22.35 13.04
C HIS A 65 -0.36 -21.37 14.18
N ARG A 66 -1.44 -21.55 14.92
CA ARG A 66 -1.76 -20.73 16.11
C ARG A 66 -1.12 -21.38 17.33
N ASN A 67 -0.55 -20.56 18.20
CA ASN A 67 0.09 -21.01 19.45
C ASN A 67 1.31 -21.91 19.23
N MET A 68 2.22 -21.51 18.33
CA MET A 68 3.36 -22.29 17.86
C MET A 68 4.27 -22.78 19.03
N PHE A 69 4.51 -21.94 20.01
CA PHE A 69 5.39 -22.21 21.15
C PHE A 69 4.65 -22.26 22.50
N GLY A 70 3.31 -22.26 22.48
CA GLY A 70 2.48 -22.31 23.70
C GLY A 70 2.18 -20.98 24.36
N GLY A 71 2.70 -19.86 23.86
CA GLY A 71 2.50 -18.51 24.39
C GLY A 71 1.57 -17.63 23.52
N GLY A 72 0.84 -18.22 22.57
CA GLY A 72 -0.06 -17.51 21.65
C GLY A 72 0.66 -16.97 20.40
N GLU A 73 1.85 -17.47 20.12
CA GLU A 73 2.60 -17.11 18.92
C GLU A 73 1.92 -17.67 17.67
N GLN A 74 1.93 -16.90 16.59
CA GLN A 74 1.32 -17.28 15.32
C GLN A 74 2.38 -17.34 14.22
N LEU A 75 2.48 -18.51 13.57
CA LEU A 75 3.27 -18.68 12.36
C LEU A 75 2.30 -18.72 11.18
N ASN A 76 2.49 -17.80 10.22
CA ASN A 76 1.79 -17.80 8.96
C ASN A 76 2.80 -18.01 7.84
N ALA A 77 2.51 -18.92 6.92
CA ALA A 77 3.24 -19.12 5.69
C ALA A 77 2.27 -19.09 4.53
N SER A 78 2.60 -18.38 3.47
CA SER A 78 1.78 -18.31 2.26
C SER A 78 2.64 -18.42 1.01
N LEU A 79 2.22 -19.27 0.10
CA LEU A 79 2.78 -19.40 -1.24
C LEU A 79 1.79 -18.82 -2.24
N THR A 80 2.23 -17.81 -2.98
CA THR A 80 1.41 -17.09 -3.97
C THR A 80 1.96 -17.38 -5.36
N GLY A 81 1.08 -17.74 -6.29
CA GLY A 81 1.40 -17.85 -7.70
C GLY A 81 0.42 -16.97 -8.50
N THR A 82 0.92 -16.10 -9.34
CA THR A 82 0.09 -15.29 -10.24
C THR A 82 0.59 -15.40 -11.67
N TYR A 83 -0.34 -15.38 -12.60
CA TYR A 83 -0.04 -15.30 -14.02
C TYR A 83 -0.89 -14.18 -14.62
N GLU A 84 -0.26 -13.28 -15.36
CA GLU A 84 -0.92 -12.13 -15.96
C GLU A 84 -0.64 -12.06 -17.45
N TRP A 85 -1.68 -11.78 -18.26
CA TRP A 85 -1.55 -11.49 -19.68
C TRP A 85 -2.28 -10.20 -20.01
N GLN A 86 -1.81 -9.52 -21.04
CA GLN A 86 -2.41 -8.31 -21.55
C GLN A 86 -3.56 -8.62 -22.51
N THR A 87 -4.73 -8.00 -22.28
CA THR A 87 -5.90 -8.06 -23.16
C THR A 87 -6.05 -6.70 -23.82
N GLY A 88 -6.03 -6.63 -25.16
CA GLY A 88 -6.21 -5.37 -25.89
C GLY A 88 -5.79 -5.45 -27.35
N LYS A 89 -6.03 -4.39 -28.12
CA LYS A 89 -5.70 -4.31 -29.55
C LYS A 89 -4.19 -4.23 -29.81
N GLU A 90 -3.44 -3.71 -28.85
CA GLU A 90 -1.97 -3.73 -28.86
C GLU A 90 -1.47 -5.00 -28.18
N ARG A 91 -1.68 -6.12 -28.82
CA ARG A 91 -1.08 -7.41 -28.45
C ARG A 91 0.42 -7.36 -28.72
N SER A 92 1.19 -6.75 -27.88
CA SER A 92 2.56 -7.16 -27.79
C SER A 92 2.59 -8.42 -26.92
N SER A 93 3.10 -9.52 -27.42
CA SER A 93 3.43 -10.76 -26.67
C SER A 93 4.39 -10.48 -25.50
N LEU A 94 4.69 -9.26 -25.30
CA LEU A 94 5.69 -8.61 -24.48
C LEU A 94 5.34 -8.59 -23.00
N PHE A 95 4.08 -8.76 -22.61
CA PHE A 95 3.62 -8.42 -21.26
C PHE A 95 3.02 -9.57 -20.47
N ASN A 96 3.15 -10.79 -20.95
CA ASN A 96 2.83 -11.95 -20.11
C ASN A 96 3.86 -12.02 -18.98
N SER A 97 3.40 -12.17 -17.74
CA SER A 97 4.26 -12.30 -16.59
C SER A 97 3.75 -13.40 -15.66
N TYR A 98 4.66 -14.05 -14.97
CA TYR A 98 4.30 -14.84 -13.81
C TYR A 98 5.14 -14.43 -12.60
N GLU A 99 4.51 -14.50 -11.45
CA GLU A 99 5.14 -14.18 -10.18
C GLU A 99 4.89 -15.32 -9.20
N ILE A 100 5.94 -15.71 -8.49
CA ILE A 100 5.86 -16.70 -7.42
C ILE A 100 6.44 -16.04 -6.17
N GLY A 101 5.62 -15.98 -5.11
CA GLY A 101 5.98 -15.38 -3.84
C GLY A 101 5.84 -16.38 -2.69
N LEU A 102 6.80 -16.38 -1.79
CA LEU A 102 6.73 -17.06 -0.50
C LEU A 102 6.83 -16.03 0.62
N THR A 103 5.81 -15.94 1.45
CA THR A 103 5.81 -15.09 2.64
C THR A 103 5.69 -15.93 3.88
N THR A 104 6.57 -15.71 4.85
CA THR A 104 6.50 -16.33 6.17
C THR A 104 6.53 -15.24 7.22
N SER A 105 5.62 -15.28 8.19
CA SER A 105 5.59 -14.35 9.31
C SER A 105 5.40 -15.07 10.64
N LEU A 106 6.21 -14.69 11.62
CA LEU A 106 6.12 -15.16 13.01
C LEU A 106 5.74 -13.98 13.89
N SER A 107 4.58 -14.06 14.53
CA SER A 107 4.00 -12.99 15.37
C SER A 107 3.95 -13.41 16.82
N PHE A 108 4.51 -12.60 17.70
CA PHE A 108 4.49 -12.77 19.16
C PHE A 108 3.48 -11.79 19.77
N PRO A 109 2.55 -12.23 20.63
CA PRO A 109 1.55 -11.36 21.27
C PRO A 109 2.15 -10.55 22.44
N ARG A 110 3.40 -10.17 22.32
CA ARG A 110 4.19 -9.38 23.30
C ARG A 110 5.27 -8.58 22.59
N LEU A 111 5.71 -7.48 23.20
CA LEU A 111 6.87 -6.75 22.71
C LEU A 111 8.15 -7.51 23.10
N LEU A 112 8.89 -7.96 22.11
CA LEU A 112 10.24 -8.50 22.26
C LEU A 112 11.25 -7.33 22.24
N ALA A 113 11.18 -6.47 23.25
CA ALA A 113 11.99 -5.27 23.40
C ALA A 113 12.69 -5.27 24.76
N PRO A 114 13.77 -4.50 24.93
CA PRO A 114 14.44 -4.34 26.22
C PRO A 114 13.47 -3.90 27.33
N SER A 115 13.75 -4.30 28.58
CA SER A 115 12.82 -4.12 29.72
C SER A 115 12.42 -2.66 29.97
N PHE A 116 13.31 -1.71 29.66
CA PHE A 116 13.02 -0.27 29.82
C PHE A 116 11.96 0.25 28.82
N VAL A 117 11.73 -0.44 27.70
CA VAL A 117 10.70 -0.13 26.71
C VAL A 117 9.37 -0.80 27.06
N ARG A 118 9.41 -1.89 27.80
CA ARG A 118 8.24 -2.68 28.19
C ARG A 118 7.44 -1.97 29.28
N ARG A 119 6.65 -0.98 28.93
CA ARG A 119 5.64 -0.49 29.86
C ARG A 119 4.53 -1.54 30.00
N ARG A 120 4.11 -1.84 31.24
CA ARG A 120 2.94 -2.70 31.53
C ARG A 120 1.69 -2.02 30.96
N ARG A 121 1.33 -2.34 29.72
CA ARG A 121 0.09 -1.92 29.11
C ARG A 121 -0.93 -3.06 29.19
N ARG A 122 -2.17 -2.75 29.49
CA ARG A 122 -3.30 -3.70 29.55
C ARG A 122 -3.69 -4.28 28.17
N GLN A 123 -3.04 -3.84 27.09
CA GLN A 123 -3.38 -4.21 25.72
C GLN A 123 -2.31 -5.14 25.15
N ILE A 124 -2.75 -6.06 24.28
CA ILE A 124 -1.84 -6.96 23.57
C ILE A 124 -1.08 -6.12 22.55
N ASN A 125 0.23 -6.22 22.61
CA ASN A 125 1.17 -5.65 21.67
C ASN A 125 1.79 -6.79 20.86
N TRP A 126 2.11 -6.54 19.62
CA TRP A 126 2.66 -7.55 18.74
C TRP A 126 4.10 -7.23 18.36
N THR A 127 4.93 -8.27 18.30
CA THR A 127 6.20 -8.25 17.58
C THR A 127 6.09 -9.24 16.44
N ARG A 128 6.35 -8.78 15.22
CA ARG A 128 6.26 -9.61 14.02
C ARG A 128 7.57 -9.62 13.28
N PHE A 129 8.04 -10.82 12.94
CA PHE A 129 9.12 -11.05 12.01
C PHE A 129 8.51 -11.54 10.70
N THR A 130 8.91 -10.94 9.59
CA THR A 130 8.41 -11.31 8.27
C THR A 130 9.58 -11.55 7.33
N LEU A 131 9.55 -12.65 6.62
CA LEU A 131 10.43 -12.96 5.51
C LEU A 131 9.55 -13.19 4.27
N ASN A 132 9.90 -12.51 3.19
CA ASN A 132 9.21 -12.62 1.92
C ASN A 132 10.25 -12.76 0.81
N GLY A 133 10.01 -13.67 -0.10
CA GLY A 133 10.81 -13.85 -1.31
C GLY A 133 9.90 -13.93 -2.52
N ASP A 134 10.12 -13.06 -3.51
CA ASP A 134 9.34 -12.99 -4.74
C ASP A 134 10.24 -13.18 -5.94
N LEU A 135 9.75 -13.92 -6.92
CA LEU A 135 10.37 -14.14 -8.20
C LEU A 135 9.40 -13.72 -9.29
N LEU A 136 9.69 -12.60 -9.92
CA LEU A 136 8.98 -12.09 -11.08
C LEU A 136 9.70 -12.48 -12.35
N ASN A 137 9.01 -13.16 -13.25
CA ASN A 137 9.53 -13.46 -14.58
C ASN A 137 8.62 -12.87 -15.66
N ARG A 138 9.20 -12.05 -16.51
CA ARG A 138 8.60 -11.58 -17.76
C ARG A 138 9.34 -12.17 -18.92
N PRO A 139 8.86 -13.28 -19.48
CA PRO A 139 9.47 -13.91 -20.64
C PRO A 139 9.66 -12.85 -21.73
N HIS A 140 10.79 -12.85 -22.41
CA HIS A 140 11.23 -11.87 -23.42
C HIS A 140 11.81 -10.54 -22.87
N TYR A 141 11.83 -10.29 -21.54
CA TYR A 141 12.41 -9.07 -20.98
C TYR A 141 13.39 -9.35 -19.87
N PHE A 142 12.88 -9.78 -18.71
CA PHE A 142 13.73 -9.93 -17.54
C PHE A 142 13.19 -10.95 -16.55
N LYS A 143 14.10 -11.40 -15.70
CA LYS A 143 13.81 -12.15 -14.47
C LYS A 143 14.38 -11.40 -13.29
N MET A 144 13.55 -11.12 -12.30
CA MET A 144 13.91 -10.34 -11.11
C MET A 144 13.54 -11.11 -9.85
N GLY A 145 14.44 -11.16 -8.90
CA GLY A 145 14.21 -11.67 -7.55
C GLY A 145 14.16 -10.54 -6.55
N GLN A 146 13.27 -10.65 -5.58
CA GLN A 146 13.19 -9.73 -4.45
C GLN A 146 13.15 -10.53 -3.15
N LEU A 147 13.95 -10.12 -2.18
CA LEU A 147 13.97 -10.68 -0.83
C LEU A 147 13.73 -9.55 0.17
N ASN A 148 12.76 -9.74 1.05
CA ASN A 148 12.44 -8.78 2.10
C ASN A 148 12.49 -9.49 3.46
N ALA A 149 13.18 -8.88 4.41
CA ALA A 149 13.18 -9.30 5.81
C ALA A 149 12.85 -8.11 6.69
N SER A 150 11.92 -8.26 7.63
CA SER A 150 11.54 -7.18 8.53
C SER A 150 11.21 -7.66 9.93
N MET A 151 11.41 -6.75 10.90
CA MET A 151 10.94 -6.87 12.26
C MET A 151 10.10 -5.65 12.58
N SER A 152 8.88 -5.86 13.07
CA SER A 152 7.97 -4.77 13.40
C SER A 152 7.35 -4.94 14.78
N TYR A 153 7.11 -3.80 15.42
CA TYR A 153 6.35 -3.68 16.66
C TYR A 153 5.02 -2.98 16.36
N GLU A 154 3.94 -3.51 16.90
CA GLU A 154 2.61 -2.97 16.76
C GLU A 154 1.95 -2.86 18.13
N TRP A 155 1.41 -1.71 18.47
CA TRP A 155 0.72 -1.48 19.74
C TRP A 155 -0.40 -0.45 19.61
N LEU A 156 -1.41 -0.61 20.45
CA LEU A 156 -2.49 0.34 20.58
C LEU A 156 -2.06 1.47 21.56
N ALA A 157 -1.86 2.67 21.04
CA ALA A 157 -1.59 3.85 21.86
C ALA A 157 -2.86 4.34 22.59
N SER A 158 -4.01 4.19 21.90
CA SER A 158 -5.35 4.45 22.46
C SER A 158 -6.37 3.50 21.84
N ARG A 159 -7.67 3.62 22.22
CA ARG A 159 -8.75 2.84 21.59
C ARG A 159 -8.90 3.08 20.09
N HIS A 160 -8.44 4.25 19.63
CA HIS A 160 -8.59 4.71 18.26
C HIS A 160 -7.26 4.86 17.51
N THR A 161 -6.12 4.61 18.18
CA THR A 161 -4.79 4.86 17.62
C THR A 161 -3.96 3.59 17.68
N ASN A 162 -3.61 3.06 16.54
CA ASN A 162 -2.62 2.00 16.38
C ASN A 162 -1.30 2.60 15.91
N LEU A 163 -0.20 2.22 16.55
CA LEU A 163 1.15 2.63 16.18
C LEU A 163 1.94 1.39 15.75
N THR A 164 2.69 1.57 14.68
CA THR A 164 3.59 0.56 14.14
C THR A 164 4.99 1.13 14.07
N PHE A 165 5.97 0.39 14.54
CA PHE A 165 7.37 0.75 14.41
C PHE A 165 8.16 -0.44 13.88
N THR A 166 8.79 -0.28 12.74
CA THR A 166 9.67 -1.26 12.10
C THR A 166 11.09 -0.74 12.17
N PRO A 167 11.88 -1.14 13.19
CA PRO A 167 13.26 -0.66 13.34
C PRO A 167 14.17 -1.11 12.21
N LEU A 168 13.85 -2.24 11.57
CA LEU A 168 14.60 -2.76 10.44
C LEU A 168 13.67 -3.48 9.46
N LYS A 169 13.67 -3.00 8.22
CA LYS A 169 13.21 -3.71 7.03
C LYS A 169 14.34 -3.68 6.01
N LEU A 170 14.81 -4.82 5.60
CA LEU A 170 15.82 -4.96 4.57
C LEU A 170 15.18 -5.53 3.31
N SER A 171 15.18 -4.75 2.24
CA SER A 171 14.74 -5.18 0.92
C SER A 171 15.94 -5.30 0.00
N TYR A 172 16.07 -6.43 -0.67
CA TYR A 172 17.06 -6.68 -1.68
C TYR A 172 16.36 -7.03 -2.99
N THR A 173 16.63 -6.26 -4.01
CA THR A 173 16.15 -6.52 -5.37
C THR A 173 17.33 -6.85 -6.25
N LYS A 174 17.22 -7.95 -7.01
CA LYS A 174 18.26 -8.37 -7.96
C LYS A 174 17.64 -8.66 -9.31
N LEU A 175 18.16 -8.01 -10.32
CA LEU A 175 17.93 -8.36 -11.70
C LEU A 175 18.79 -9.59 -12.01
N ILE A 176 18.12 -10.76 -12.25
CA ILE A 176 18.79 -12.06 -12.39
C ILE A 176 19.18 -12.29 -13.84
N HIS A 177 18.33 -11.88 -14.78
CA HIS A 177 18.51 -12.08 -16.22
C HIS A 177 17.78 -10.99 -16.99
N THR A 178 18.38 -10.52 -18.08
CA THR A 178 17.80 -9.60 -19.06
C THR A 178 17.94 -10.16 -20.45
N THR A 179 17.12 -9.69 -21.36
CA THR A 179 17.25 -9.97 -22.81
C THR A 179 17.90 -8.77 -23.49
N GLU A 180 18.49 -8.98 -24.66
CA GLU A 180 19.10 -7.90 -25.46
C GLU A 180 18.11 -6.76 -25.78
N ASP A 181 16.84 -7.07 -26.00
CA ASP A 181 15.82 -6.06 -26.28
C ASP A 181 15.51 -5.23 -25.04
N PHE A 182 15.51 -5.84 -23.85
CA PHE A 182 15.33 -5.12 -22.59
C PHE A 182 16.55 -4.28 -22.24
N ASP A 183 17.75 -4.76 -22.53
CA ASP A 183 19.00 -4.00 -22.32
C ASP A 183 19.02 -2.74 -23.19
N LYS A 184 18.57 -2.81 -24.45
CA LYS A 184 18.39 -1.62 -25.31
C LYS A 184 17.40 -0.62 -24.72
N ILE A 185 16.26 -1.11 -24.20
CA ILE A 185 15.27 -0.25 -23.53
C ILE A 185 15.88 0.46 -22.31
N MET A 186 16.70 -0.23 -21.53
CA MET A 186 17.40 0.38 -20.38
C MET A 186 18.44 1.40 -20.81
N ASP A 187 19.16 1.16 -21.90
CA ASP A 187 20.16 2.08 -22.43
C ASP A 187 19.52 3.36 -22.99
N GLU A 188 18.38 3.23 -23.65
CA GLU A 188 17.62 4.36 -24.19
C GLU A 188 16.85 5.13 -23.12
N ASN A 189 16.52 4.47 -21.97
CA ASN A 189 15.73 5.06 -20.91
C ASN A 189 16.35 4.85 -19.53
N PRO A 190 17.16 5.80 -19.06
CA PRO A 190 17.84 5.73 -17.76
C PRO A 190 16.90 5.60 -16.55
N ALA A 191 15.65 6.07 -16.64
CA ALA A 191 14.67 5.91 -15.56
C ALA A 191 14.24 4.43 -15.46
N VAL A 192 14.09 3.73 -16.60
CA VAL A 192 13.85 2.29 -16.64
C VAL A 192 15.06 1.55 -16.07
N ALA A 193 16.26 1.85 -16.55
CA ALA A 193 17.49 1.24 -16.06
C ALA A 193 17.62 1.35 -14.53
N GLN A 194 17.33 2.53 -13.99
CA GLN A 194 17.35 2.75 -12.54
C GLN A 194 16.30 1.95 -11.79
N SER A 195 15.11 1.74 -12.38
CA SER A 195 14.03 0.97 -11.77
C SER A 195 14.38 -0.49 -11.54
N PHE A 196 15.25 -1.02 -12.39
CA PHE A 196 15.67 -2.42 -12.39
C PHE A 196 17.08 -2.65 -11.84
N ARG A 197 17.75 -1.60 -11.37
CA ARG A 197 19.07 -1.73 -10.75
C ARG A 197 19.01 -2.61 -9.51
N SER A 198 19.95 -3.54 -9.39
CA SER A 198 20.13 -4.31 -8.16
C SER A 198 20.50 -3.37 -7.00
N GLN A 199 19.79 -3.44 -5.89
CA GLN A 199 20.00 -2.53 -4.77
C GLN A 199 19.54 -3.12 -3.44
N TYR A 200 20.18 -2.68 -2.37
CA TYR A 200 19.68 -2.85 -1.01
C TYR A 200 18.95 -1.59 -0.57
N VAL A 201 17.81 -1.80 0.09
CA VAL A 201 17.00 -0.73 0.68
C VAL A 201 16.76 -1.07 2.14
N PRO A 202 17.72 -0.76 3.03
CA PRO A 202 17.50 -0.89 4.48
C PRO A 202 16.66 0.29 4.95
N GLN A 203 15.57 0.01 5.68
CA GLN A 203 14.59 1.01 6.08
C GLN A 203 14.25 0.91 7.55
N MET A 204 13.96 2.06 8.17
CA MET A 204 13.22 2.17 9.42
C MET A 204 11.90 2.88 9.13
N ILE A 205 10.78 2.33 9.65
CA ILE A 205 9.45 2.81 9.32
C ILE A 205 8.68 3.08 10.61
N PHE A 206 8.03 4.24 10.70
CA PHE A 206 7.07 4.57 11.73
C PHE A 206 5.71 4.81 11.08
N GLY A 207 4.68 4.13 11.58
CA GLY A 207 3.30 4.24 11.13
C GLY A 207 2.36 4.62 12.27
N LEU A 208 1.39 5.45 11.96
CA LEU A 208 0.26 5.80 12.80
C LEU A 208 -1.02 5.57 12.02
N ASN A 209 -1.96 4.87 12.64
CA ASN A 209 -3.32 4.72 12.14
C ASN A 209 -4.30 5.14 13.24
N TYR A 210 -5.04 6.22 12.97
CA TYR A 210 -6.12 6.73 13.82
C TYR A 210 -7.43 6.48 13.13
N ASP A 211 -8.37 5.82 13.81
CA ASP A 211 -9.72 5.55 13.31
C ASP A 211 -10.75 5.78 14.41
N ARG A 212 -11.64 6.73 14.21
CA ARG A 212 -12.63 7.10 15.20
C ARG A 212 -13.97 7.43 14.58
N TYR A 213 -15.00 6.80 15.09
CA TYR A 213 -16.38 7.28 15.00
C TYR A 213 -16.61 8.30 16.11
N TYR A 214 -16.93 9.53 15.75
CA TYR A 214 -17.30 10.58 16.72
C TYR A 214 -18.74 10.38 17.20
N ASP A 215 -19.59 9.94 16.29
CA ASP A 215 -20.98 9.54 16.46
C ASP A 215 -21.36 8.50 15.38
N SER A 216 -22.66 8.20 15.22
CA SER A 216 -23.17 7.28 14.19
C SER A 216 -22.97 7.79 12.76
N ASP A 217 -22.78 9.09 12.59
CA ASP A 217 -22.82 9.77 11.30
C ASP A 217 -21.45 10.29 10.85
N ASN A 218 -20.47 10.35 11.76
CA ASN A 218 -19.18 10.95 11.51
C ASN A 218 -18.03 10.00 11.84
N ARG A 219 -17.19 9.70 10.86
CA ARG A 219 -15.96 8.91 11.01
C ARG A 219 -14.77 9.66 10.44
N LEU A 220 -13.67 9.65 11.17
CA LEU A 220 -12.38 10.16 10.73
C LEU A 220 -11.34 9.05 10.79
N THR A 221 -10.70 8.80 9.66
CA THR A 221 -9.53 7.93 9.57
C THR A 221 -8.33 8.76 9.14
N TRP A 222 -7.25 8.67 9.90
CA TRP A 222 -5.99 9.33 9.58
C TRP A 222 -4.86 8.32 9.61
N THR A 223 -4.16 8.19 8.48
CA THR A 223 -2.94 7.39 8.37
C THR A 223 -1.75 8.31 8.14
N PHE A 224 -0.66 8.04 8.85
CA PHE A 224 0.59 8.74 8.70
C PHE A 224 1.74 7.74 8.73
N ASN A 225 2.63 7.81 7.75
CA ASN A 225 3.81 6.96 7.66
C ASN A 225 5.04 7.81 7.36
N VAL A 226 6.10 7.57 8.13
CA VAL A 226 7.44 8.10 7.83
C VAL A 226 8.38 6.92 7.74
N GLN A 227 9.20 6.92 6.72
CA GLN A 227 10.27 5.95 6.54
C GLN A 227 11.56 6.66 6.18
N GLU A 228 12.63 6.19 6.76
CA GLU A 228 13.98 6.52 6.37
C GLU A 228 14.65 5.31 5.74
N GLY A 229 15.53 5.54 4.79
CA GLY A 229 16.34 4.50 4.16
C GLY A 229 17.82 4.76 4.41
N GLY A 230 18.56 3.74 4.85
CA GLY A 230 20.01 3.70 4.87
C GLY A 230 20.74 4.51 5.94
N ASN A 231 20.07 5.35 6.74
CA ASN A 231 20.75 6.26 7.68
C ASN A 231 21.51 5.52 8.79
N ILE A 232 20.93 4.44 9.32
CA ILE A 232 21.60 3.65 10.36
C ILE A 232 22.91 3.08 9.81
N PHE A 233 22.85 2.43 8.65
CA PHE A 233 24.03 1.84 8.01
C PHE A 233 25.05 2.91 7.63
N TRP A 234 24.59 4.01 7.03
CA TRP A 234 25.45 5.12 6.68
C TRP A 234 26.19 5.70 7.89
N SER A 235 25.50 5.85 9.02
CA SER A 235 26.10 6.34 10.27
C SER A 235 27.14 5.38 10.82
N VAL A 236 26.85 4.08 10.84
CA VAL A 236 27.80 3.04 11.28
C VAL A 236 29.06 3.08 10.40
N TYR A 237 28.91 3.04 9.07
CA TYR A 237 30.05 3.09 8.15
C TYR A 237 30.85 4.39 8.29
N SER A 238 30.19 5.52 8.53
CA SER A 238 30.86 6.81 8.74
C SER A 238 31.65 6.84 10.04
N LEU A 239 31.12 6.28 11.12
CA LEU A 239 31.84 6.11 12.39
C LEU A 239 33.04 5.17 12.26
N CYS A 240 32.97 4.16 11.39
CA CYS A 240 34.10 3.30 11.04
C CYS A 240 35.11 3.95 10.09
N GLY A 241 34.93 5.21 9.70
CA GLY A 241 35.88 5.96 8.85
C GLY A 241 35.79 5.60 7.36
N VAL A 242 34.78 4.89 6.89
CA VAL A 242 34.59 4.55 5.48
C VAL A 242 34.23 5.82 4.69
N LYS A 243 35.06 6.17 3.70
CA LYS A 243 34.88 7.31 2.81
C LYS A 243 34.28 6.86 1.46
N GLY A 244 33.57 7.77 0.78
CA GLY A 244 32.97 7.51 -0.53
C GLY A 244 31.59 6.81 -0.46
N GLU A 245 31.16 6.23 -1.57
CA GLU A 245 29.94 5.45 -1.68
C GLU A 245 30.02 4.20 -0.77
N LYS A 246 28.97 3.97 0.01
CA LYS A 246 28.94 2.89 0.99
C LYS A 246 28.10 1.73 0.45
N GLU A 247 28.64 0.53 0.59
CA GLU A 247 28.06 -0.69 0.06
C GLU A 247 27.70 -1.68 1.17
N LEU A 248 26.63 -2.40 0.97
CA LEU A 248 26.24 -3.55 1.76
C LEU A 248 26.40 -4.81 0.90
N PHE A 249 27.26 -5.74 1.29
CA PHE A 249 27.60 -6.94 0.53
C PHE A 249 28.01 -6.66 -0.94
N GLY A 250 28.80 -5.60 -1.18
CA GLY A 250 29.28 -5.24 -2.52
C GLY A 250 28.23 -4.58 -3.42
N THR A 251 27.13 -4.10 -2.86
CA THR A 251 26.07 -3.39 -3.60
C THR A 251 25.73 -2.10 -2.86
N PRO A 252 25.67 -0.95 -3.54
CA PRO A 252 25.26 0.31 -2.92
C PRO A 252 23.88 0.21 -2.29
N PHE A 253 23.72 0.79 -1.11
CA PHE A 253 22.40 0.89 -0.48
C PHE A 253 21.80 2.27 -0.64
N SER A 254 20.48 2.29 -0.73
CA SER A 254 19.74 3.54 -0.93
C SER A 254 19.61 4.33 0.36
N GLN A 255 19.81 5.68 0.25
CA GLN A 255 19.64 6.62 1.35
C GLN A 255 18.60 7.68 1.00
N PHE A 256 17.49 7.70 1.75
CA PHE A 256 16.37 8.62 1.52
C PHE A 256 15.50 8.79 2.76
N ILE A 257 14.64 9.78 2.74
CA ILE A 257 13.51 9.97 3.65
C ILE A 257 12.22 10.07 2.84
N LYS A 258 11.15 9.44 3.32
CA LYS A 258 9.82 9.52 2.73
C LYS A 258 8.78 9.66 3.83
N GLY A 259 7.86 10.60 3.63
CA GLY A 259 6.70 10.79 4.48
C GLY A 259 5.43 10.76 3.63
N GLN A 260 4.37 10.18 4.18
CA GLN A 260 3.04 10.21 3.55
C GLN A 260 1.95 10.28 4.61
N THR A 261 0.92 11.02 4.30
CA THR A 261 -0.27 11.14 5.15
C THR A 261 -1.53 11.08 4.30
N GLN A 262 -2.55 10.46 4.87
CA GLN A 262 -3.88 10.40 4.27
C GLN A 262 -4.93 10.62 5.35
N LEU A 263 -5.85 11.52 5.06
CA LEU A 263 -7.02 11.81 5.89
C LEU A 263 -8.28 11.43 5.12
N VAL A 264 -9.14 10.64 5.73
CA VAL A 264 -10.46 10.28 5.19
C VAL A 264 -11.52 10.70 6.20
N TYR A 265 -12.43 11.55 5.77
CA TYR A 265 -13.58 11.96 6.57
C TYR A 265 -14.86 11.46 5.90
N SER A 266 -15.66 10.71 6.63
CA SER A 266 -16.94 10.17 6.16
C SER A 266 -18.06 10.75 7.00
N ARG A 267 -19.07 11.31 6.34
CA ARG A 267 -20.26 11.89 6.96
C ARG A 267 -21.52 11.29 6.37
N ARG A 268 -22.38 10.78 7.24
CA ARG A 268 -23.73 10.37 6.86
C ARG A 268 -24.62 11.58 6.67
N LEU A 269 -25.41 11.60 5.61
CA LEU A 269 -26.31 12.71 5.26
C LEU A 269 -27.77 12.30 5.47
N GLY A 270 -28.44 12.90 6.45
CA GLY A 270 -29.83 12.63 6.76
C GLY A 270 -30.07 11.26 7.40
N HIS A 271 -31.28 10.71 7.27
CA HIS A 271 -31.69 9.47 7.92
C HIS A 271 -31.52 8.20 7.05
N GLY A 272 -31.12 8.37 5.80
CA GLY A 272 -30.84 7.26 4.88
C GLY A 272 -29.38 6.79 4.93
N ASP A 273 -29.07 5.79 4.10
CA ASP A 273 -27.67 5.32 3.92
C ASP A 273 -26.94 6.15 2.84
N HIS A 274 -26.94 7.47 3.05
CA HIS A 274 -26.29 8.46 2.19
C HIS A 274 -24.99 8.91 2.86
N TRP A 275 -23.87 8.74 2.19
CA TRP A 275 -22.57 9.08 2.74
C TRP A 275 -21.81 10.05 1.84
N LEU A 276 -21.27 11.09 2.42
CA LEU A 276 -20.27 11.95 1.80
C LEU A 276 -18.90 11.56 2.37
N VAL A 277 -18.02 11.11 1.49
CA VAL A 277 -16.67 10.69 1.86
C VAL A 277 -15.66 11.60 1.17
N MET A 278 -14.77 12.18 1.94
CA MET A 278 -13.70 13.06 1.46
C MET A 278 -12.36 12.48 1.85
N ARG A 279 -11.42 12.45 0.91
CA ARG A 279 -10.05 12.00 1.13
C ARG A 279 -9.07 13.06 0.67
N GLY A 280 -8.06 13.31 1.49
CA GLY A 280 -6.87 14.06 1.13
C GLY A 280 -5.62 13.21 1.38
N ALA A 281 -4.72 13.16 0.44
CA ALA A 281 -3.46 12.43 0.57
C ALA A 281 -2.28 13.26 0.07
N VAL A 282 -1.21 13.29 0.86
CA VAL A 282 0.04 14.00 0.53
C VAL A 282 1.21 13.08 0.84
N GLY A 283 2.21 13.08 -0.04
CA GLY A 283 3.46 12.36 0.18
C GLY A 283 4.65 13.11 -0.38
N ALA A 284 5.79 13.00 0.28
CA ALA A 284 7.06 13.54 -0.17
C ALA A 284 8.20 12.55 0.10
N ALA A 285 9.13 12.45 -0.82
CA ALA A 285 10.32 11.62 -0.71
C ALA A 285 11.55 12.37 -1.21
N HIS A 286 12.67 12.24 -0.52
CA HIS A 286 13.91 12.92 -0.87
C HIS A 286 15.12 12.00 -0.67
N ALA A 287 15.92 11.84 -1.70
CA ALA A 287 17.19 11.11 -1.66
C ALA A 287 18.35 12.04 -1.35
N TYR A 288 19.30 11.54 -0.57
CA TYR A 288 20.51 12.25 -0.15
C TYR A 288 21.67 11.29 0.15
N GLY A 289 22.82 11.82 0.46
CA GLY A 289 23.98 11.05 0.90
C GLY A 289 24.43 10.01 -0.12
N ASN A 290 24.19 8.75 0.18
CA ASN A 290 24.59 7.61 -0.65
C ASN A 290 23.76 7.44 -1.93
N SER A 291 22.67 8.21 -2.09
CA SER A 291 21.76 8.08 -3.23
C SER A 291 21.46 9.42 -3.88
N SER A 292 21.53 9.48 -5.19
CA SER A 292 21.12 10.63 -6.00
C SER A 292 19.60 10.70 -6.20
N GLN A 293 18.93 9.53 -6.21
CA GLN A 293 17.50 9.41 -6.46
C GLN A 293 16.83 8.45 -5.45
N VAL A 294 15.54 8.63 -5.25
CA VAL A 294 14.70 7.73 -4.45
C VAL A 294 14.51 6.42 -5.23
N PRO A 295 14.65 5.24 -4.60
CA PRO A 295 14.37 3.97 -5.25
C PRO A 295 13.01 3.97 -5.96
N TYR A 296 12.94 3.41 -7.15
CA TYR A 296 11.72 3.41 -7.95
C TYR A 296 10.50 2.83 -7.20
N ALA A 297 10.69 1.73 -6.48
CA ALA A 297 9.65 1.11 -5.67
C ALA A 297 9.10 2.02 -4.55
N GLU A 298 9.86 3.06 -4.17
CA GLU A 298 9.49 4.01 -3.13
C GLU A 298 8.97 5.34 -3.70
N GLN A 299 9.00 5.54 -5.02
CA GLN A 299 8.43 6.70 -5.66
C GLN A 299 6.90 6.62 -5.70
N PHE A 300 6.26 7.78 -5.80
CA PHE A 300 4.81 7.88 -5.92
C PHE A 300 4.36 7.80 -7.37
N TYR A 301 3.11 7.37 -7.55
CA TYR A 301 2.40 7.39 -8.83
C TYR A 301 0.97 7.88 -8.65
N CYS A 302 0.32 8.33 -9.72
CA CYS A 302 -1.05 8.83 -9.74
C CYS A 302 -1.86 8.17 -10.86
N GLY A 303 -3.19 8.10 -10.67
CA GLY A 303 -4.13 7.40 -11.55
C GLY A 303 -4.51 6.00 -11.06
N GLY A 304 -5.59 5.47 -11.59
CA GLY A 304 -6.13 4.15 -11.27
C GLY A 304 -7.27 4.14 -10.26
N ALA A 305 -7.80 2.97 -9.98
CA ALA A 305 -9.04 2.73 -9.24
C ALA A 305 -9.11 3.32 -7.82
N ASN A 306 -7.97 3.56 -7.16
CA ASN A 306 -7.88 4.10 -5.79
C ASN A 306 -7.17 5.47 -5.74
N SER A 307 -7.10 6.17 -6.87
CA SER A 307 -6.42 7.44 -7.05
C SER A 307 -7.32 8.40 -7.84
N VAL A 308 -6.88 8.91 -8.98
CA VAL A 308 -7.70 9.71 -9.90
C VAL A 308 -8.31 8.78 -10.94
N ARG A 309 -9.56 8.37 -10.72
CA ARG A 309 -10.24 7.26 -11.45
C ARG A 309 -10.54 7.54 -12.91
N ALA A 310 -10.45 8.78 -13.35
CA ALA A 310 -10.58 9.12 -14.77
C ALA A 310 -9.38 8.72 -15.62
N PHE A 311 -8.25 8.38 -14.97
CA PHE A 311 -6.99 8.04 -15.62
C PHE A 311 -6.56 6.63 -15.23
N THR A 312 -5.91 5.94 -16.15
CA THR A 312 -5.32 4.62 -15.84
C THR A 312 -4.13 4.76 -14.88
N ILE A 313 -3.74 3.65 -14.28
CA ILE A 313 -2.64 3.66 -13.32
C ILE A 313 -1.34 4.17 -13.97
N ARG A 314 -0.62 5.08 -13.28
CA ARG A 314 0.67 5.65 -13.71
C ARG A 314 0.62 6.46 -15.01
N THR A 315 -0.50 7.08 -15.36
CA THR A 315 -0.61 7.91 -16.57
C THR A 315 -0.70 9.40 -16.28
N VAL A 316 -0.64 9.81 -15.00
CA VAL A 316 -0.69 11.21 -14.58
C VAL A 316 0.64 11.64 -13.98
N GLY A 317 1.22 12.70 -14.53
CA GLY A 317 2.46 13.33 -14.05
C GLY A 317 3.74 12.62 -14.51
N PRO A 318 4.91 13.05 -14.01
CA PRO A 318 5.10 14.10 -13.00
C PRO A 318 4.85 15.52 -13.56
N GLY A 319 4.15 16.34 -12.79
CA GLY A 319 3.81 17.72 -13.19
C GLY A 319 3.07 17.76 -14.51
N SER A 320 3.53 18.59 -15.43
CA SER A 320 3.00 18.66 -16.81
C SER A 320 3.75 17.76 -17.80
N TYR A 321 4.68 16.93 -17.33
CA TYR A 321 5.35 15.95 -18.19
C TYR A 321 4.37 14.84 -18.61
N HIS A 322 4.42 14.50 -19.89
CA HIS A 322 3.73 13.35 -20.47
C HIS A 322 4.70 12.60 -21.37
N ALA A 323 4.83 11.30 -21.14
CA ALA A 323 5.71 10.47 -21.98
C ALA A 323 5.15 10.37 -23.41
N PRO A 324 6.01 10.42 -24.44
CA PRO A 324 5.58 10.21 -25.83
C PRO A 324 4.85 8.88 -26.01
N ALA A 325 3.81 8.85 -26.84
CA ALA A 325 2.96 7.66 -27.03
C ALA A 325 3.69 6.43 -27.62
N ASP A 326 4.82 6.67 -28.25
CA ASP A 326 5.72 5.67 -28.88
C ASP A 326 6.87 5.25 -27.96
N ALA A 327 7.01 5.85 -26.77
CA ALA A 327 8.09 5.53 -25.86
C ALA A 327 7.90 4.12 -25.26
N THR A 328 8.86 3.26 -25.55
CA THR A 328 8.96 1.90 -25.01
C THR A 328 9.23 1.95 -23.53
N GLY A 329 8.51 2.07 -22.62
CA GLY A 329 8.77 2.29 -21.18
C GLY A 329 7.94 3.42 -20.59
N GLN A 330 7.02 3.98 -21.34
CA GLN A 330 6.10 5.03 -20.93
C GLN A 330 5.49 4.78 -19.53
N TYR A 331 5.16 3.54 -19.24
CA TYR A 331 4.58 3.12 -17.96
C TYR A 331 5.52 3.31 -16.76
N PHE A 332 6.84 3.21 -16.97
CA PHE A 332 7.83 3.30 -15.90
C PHE A 332 8.25 4.73 -15.56
N ASP A 333 8.12 5.65 -16.50
CA ASP A 333 8.58 7.04 -16.33
C ASP A 333 7.63 7.89 -15.48
N GLN A 334 6.37 7.50 -15.36
CA GLN A 334 5.37 8.30 -14.69
C GLN A 334 5.35 8.06 -13.18
N THR A 335 6.46 8.40 -12.57
CA THR A 335 6.67 8.39 -11.12
C THR A 335 7.17 9.74 -10.62
N GLY A 336 6.98 10.02 -9.35
CA GLY A 336 7.38 11.30 -8.74
C GLY A 336 7.84 11.14 -7.31
N THR A 337 8.44 12.21 -6.78
CA THR A 337 8.92 12.27 -5.40
C THR A 337 8.04 13.13 -4.49
N PHE A 338 7.04 13.81 -5.05
CA PHE A 338 5.96 14.46 -4.32
C PHE A 338 4.62 14.03 -4.92
N LYS A 339 3.61 13.87 -4.07
CA LYS A 339 2.25 13.45 -4.45
C LYS A 339 1.22 14.27 -3.71
N PHE A 340 0.17 14.66 -4.43
CA PHE A 340 -1.06 15.21 -3.85
C PHE A 340 -2.27 14.57 -4.51
N GLU A 341 -3.25 14.14 -3.71
CA GLU A 341 -4.55 13.66 -4.16
C GLU A 341 -5.66 14.20 -3.27
N ALA A 342 -6.78 14.54 -3.88
CA ALA A 342 -8.03 14.91 -3.22
C ALA A 342 -9.20 14.22 -3.93
N ASN A 343 -10.05 13.55 -3.16
CA ASN A 343 -11.19 12.81 -3.68
C ASN A 343 -12.44 13.18 -2.85
N ILE A 344 -13.56 13.30 -3.53
CA ILE A 344 -14.87 13.47 -2.91
C ILE A 344 -15.80 12.43 -3.54
N GLU A 345 -16.49 11.67 -2.72
CA GLU A 345 -17.42 10.64 -3.18
C GLU A 345 -18.72 10.72 -2.40
N TYR A 346 -19.83 10.86 -3.11
CA TYR A 346 -21.18 10.73 -2.57
C TYR A 346 -21.73 9.36 -2.88
N ARG A 347 -22.03 8.59 -1.83
CA ARG A 347 -22.57 7.23 -1.86
C ARG A 347 -24.03 7.26 -1.48
N PHE A 348 -24.89 6.54 -2.22
CA PHE A 348 -26.32 6.51 -1.97
C PHE A 348 -26.91 5.12 -2.27
N PRO A 349 -27.94 4.69 -1.54
CA PRO A 349 -28.59 3.41 -1.79
C PRO A 349 -29.37 3.45 -3.11
N LEU A 350 -29.33 2.36 -3.86
CA LEU A 350 -30.15 2.15 -5.05
C LEU A 350 -31.25 1.14 -4.79
N TYR A 351 -30.86 -0.11 -4.52
CA TYR A 351 -31.81 -1.18 -4.23
C TYR A 351 -31.11 -2.31 -3.46
N GLY A 352 -31.64 -2.66 -2.28
CA GLY A 352 -31.07 -3.71 -1.44
C GLY A 352 -29.59 -3.49 -1.14
N SER A 353 -28.74 -4.42 -1.54
CA SER A 353 -27.28 -4.35 -1.40
C SER A 353 -26.58 -3.53 -2.50
N LEU A 354 -27.34 -2.92 -3.41
CA LEU A 354 -26.79 -2.13 -4.51
C LEU A 354 -26.76 -0.64 -4.14
N HIS A 355 -25.58 -0.03 -4.23
CA HIS A 355 -25.36 1.39 -3.96
C HIS A 355 -24.80 2.09 -5.20
N GLY A 356 -25.18 3.33 -5.39
CA GLY A 356 -24.60 4.23 -6.37
C GLY A 356 -23.51 5.11 -5.75
N ALA A 357 -22.62 5.61 -6.59
CA ALA A 357 -21.65 6.63 -6.19
C ALA A 357 -21.46 7.66 -7.30
N LEU A 358 -21.31 8.91 -6.88
CA LEU A 358 -20.83 10.02 -7.72
C LEU A 358 -19.50 10.49 -7.12
N PHE A 359 -18.51 10.75 -7.96
CA PHE A 359 -17.22 11.15 -7.45
C PHE A 359 -16.55 12.25 -8.27
N LEU A 360 -15.70 12.99 -7.58
CA LEU A 360 -14.77 13.98 -8.10
C LEU A 360 -13.38 13.65 -7.56
N ASP A 361 -12.45 13.42 -8.46
CA ASP A 361 -11.06 13.08 -8.13
C ASP A 361 -10.12 14.11 -8.73
N SER A 362 -9.13 14.52 -7.94
CA SER A 362 -8.06 15.42 -8.39
C SER A 362 -6.73 14.97 -7.81
N GLY A 363 -5.66 15.12 -8.56
CA GLY A 363 -4.33 14.78 -8.05
C GLY A 363 -3.26 14.80 -9.12
N ASN A 364 -2.03 14.75 -8.66
CA ASN A 364 -0.84 14.60 -9.50
C ASN A 364 0.36 14.16 -8.65
N ILE A 365 1.45 13.85 -9.32
CA ILE A 365 2.79 13.67 -8.75
C ILE A 365 3.73 14.70 -9.35
N TRP A 366 4.83 14.97 -8.65
CA TRP A 366 5.88 15.89 -9.12
C TRP A 366 7.26 15.39 -8.69
N LEU A 367 8.28 15.96 -9.29
CA LEU A 367 9.66 15.82 -8.88
C LEU A 367 10.04 16.98 -7.95
N LEU A 368 10.77 16.68 -6.88
CA LEU A 368 11.36 17.70 -5.99
C LEU A 368 12.73 18.17 -6.49
N LYS A 369 13.38 17.40 -7.36
CA LYS A 369 14.64 17.77 -8.04
C LYS A 369 14.39 17.84 -9.54
N PRO A 370 15.04 18.79 -10.25
CA PRO A 370 14.99 18.84 -11.71
C PRO A 370 15.50 17.55 -12.36
N ASP A 371 14.83 17.16 -13.43
CA ASP A 371 15.22 16.06 -14.29
C ASP A 371 15.13 16.51 -15.75
N ALA A 372 16.24 16.43 -16.46
CA ALA A 372 16.33 16.88 -17.85
C ALA A 372 15.48 16.02 -18.80
N GLN A 373 15.25 14.77 -18.45
CA GLN A 373 14.44 13.83 -19.26
C GLN A 373 12.94 14.01 -19.06
N ARG A 374 12.54 14.67 -17.96
CA ARG A 374 11.12 14.90 -17.61
C ARG A 374 10.85 16.41 -17.45
N PRO A 375 10.97 17.17 -18.54
CA PRO A 375 10.73 18.62 -18.53
C PRO A 375 9.29 18.91 -18.08
N GLY A 376 9.11 19.94 -17.22
CA GLY A 376 7.80 20.25 -16.63
C GLY A 376 7.42 19.39 -15.42
N GLY A 377 8.21 18.37 -15.06
CA GLY A 377 7.92 17.47 -13.95
C GLY A 377 8.16 18.05 -12.56
N VAL A 378 8.83 19.19 -12.42
CA VAL A 378 9.22 19.78 -11.13
C VAL A 378 8.05 20.52 -10.49
N LEU A 379 7.86 20.32 -9.18
CA LEU A 379 6.85 21.05 -8.39
C LEU A 379 7.15 22.56 -8.37
N LYS A 380 6.21 23.36 -8.85
CA LYS A 380 6.22 24.81 -8.78
C LYS A 380 4.93 25.31 -8.17
N ALA A 381 5.01 26.12 -7.13
CA ALA A 381 3.83 26.61 -6.41
C ALA A 381 2.84 27.36 -7.32
N ARG A 382 3.33 28.15 -8.29
CA ARG A 382 2.47 28.90 -9.24
C ARG A 382 1.72 28.01 -10.21
N ASP A 383 2.25 26.82 -10.53
CA ASP A 383 1.69 25.90 -11.53
C ASP A 383 0.89 24.79 -10.86
N PHE A 384 0.90 24.70 -9.51
CA PHE A 384 0.32 23.61 -8.74
C PHE A 384 -1.12 23.26 -9.11
N LEU A 385 -2.02 24.26 -9.15
CA LEU A 385 -3.43 24.04 -9.50
C LEU A 385 -3.63 23.68 -10.99
N ARG A 386 -2.79 24.20 -11.86
CA ARG A 386 -2.83 23.90 -13.29
C ARG A 386 -2.34 22.47 -13.56
N ASP A 387 -1.39 22.01 -12.78
CA ASP A 387 -0.82 20.68 -12.94
C ASP A 387 -1.68 19.57 -12.29
N LEU A 388 -2.79 19.91 -11.60
CA LEU A 388 -3.68 18.90 -11.03
C LEU A 388 -4.58 18.30 -12.12
N ALA A 389 -4.45 16.98 -12.35
CA ALA A 389 -5.46 16.26 -13.11
C ALA A 389 -6.82 16.30 -12.40
N LEU A 390 -7.90 16.40 -13.14
CA LEU A 390 -9.27 16.45 -12.63
C LEU A 390 -10.15 15.47 -13.40
N GLY A 391 -10.93 14.69 -12.67
CA GLY A 391 -11.90 13.77 -13.23
C GLY A 391 -13.15 13.65 -12.38
N ILE A 392 -14.25 13.34 -13.03
CA ILE A 392 -15.54 13.01 -12.42
C ILE A 392 -15.94 11.60 -12.80
N GLY A 393 -16.90 11.04 -12.12
CA GLY A 393 -17.43 9.76 -12.55
C GLY A 393 -18.59 9.25 -11.72
N VAL A 394 -19.08 8.12 -12.18
CA VAL A 394 -20.17 7.38 -11.54
C VAL A 394 -19.69 5.97 -11.22
N GLY A 395 -20.30 5.38 -10.22
CA GLY A 395 -19.94 4.01 -9.85
C GLY A 395 -21.10 3.26 -9.24
N ILE A 396 -21.02 1.94 -9.34
CA ILE A 396 -21.94 1.01 -8.73
C ILE A 396 -21.18 0.18 -7.70
N ARG A 397 -21.80 -0.09 -6.56
CA ARG A 397 -21.27 -0.87 -5.43
C ARG A 397 -22.27 -1.97 -5.11
N LEU A 398 -21.82 -3.21 -5.16
CA LEU A 398 -22.58 -4.36 -4.67
C LEU A 398 -21.96 -4.77 -3.32
N ASP A 399 -22.69 -4.48 -2.24
CA ASP A 399 -22.27 -4.81 -0.88
C ASP A 399 -22.99 -6.10 -0.43
N ILE A 400 -22.26 -7.20 -0.36
CA ILE A 400 -22.76 -8.52 0.05
C ILE A 400 -22.22 -8.92 1.44
N SER A 401 -22.17 -7.98 2.37
CA SER A 401 -21.77 -8.14 3.78
C SER A 401 -20.30 -8.53 4.01
N MET A 402 -19.75 -9.47 3.25
CA MET A 402 -18.35 -9.89 3.34
C MET A 402 -17.47 -9.27 2.27
N LEU A 403 -18.07 -8.75 1.21
CA LEU A 403 -17.36 -8.28 0.03
C LEU A 403 -18.13 -7.13 -0.63
N VAL A 404 -17.44 -6.05 -0.91
CA VAL A 404 -17.95 -4.95 -1.76
C VAL A 404 -17.31 -5.08 -3.13
N VAL A 405 -18.10 -5.36 -4.16
CA VAL A 405 -17.66 -5.30 -5.55
C VAL A 405 -18.06 -3.96 -6.12
N ARG A 406 -17.13 -3.24 -6.72
CA ARG A 406 -17.40 -1.94 -7.33
C ARG A 406 -17.01 -1.89 -8.79
N LEU A 407 -17.81 -1.17 -9.55
CA LEU A 407 -17.55 -0.79 -10.92
C LEU A 407 -17.59 0.74 -11.00
N ASP A 408 -16.45 1.36 -11.27
CA ASP A 408 -16.31 2.81 -11.39
C ASP A 408 -16.00 3.19 -12.83
N TRP A 409 -16.70 4.19 -13.31
CA TRP A 409 -16.47 4.80 -14.61
C TRP A 409 -16.10 6.26 -14.45
N GLY A 410 -14.85 6.59 -14.73
CA GLY A 410 -14.29 7.92 -14.61
C GLY A 410 -14.10 8.59 -15.96
N ILE A 411 -14.33 9.91 -16.00
CA ILE A 411 -14.18 10.76 -17.18
C ILE A 411 -13.26 11.92 -16.79
N GLY A 412 -12.17 12.12 -17.54
CA GLY A 412 -11.25 13.21 -17.36
C GLY A 412 -11.84 14.54 -17.84
N LEU A 413 -11.66 15.56 -17.02
CA LEU A 413 -12.02 16.95 -17.35
C LEU A 413 -10.78 17.79 -17.67
N HIS A 414 -9.67 17.52 -16.95
CA HIS A 414 -8.40 18.22 -17.11
C HIS A 414 -7.23 17.24 -16.99
N ALA A 415 -6.33 17.33 -17.96
CA ALA A 415 -5.02 16.69 -17.93
C ALA A 415 -3.92 17.73 -17.70
N PRO A 416 -2.88 17.43 -16.90
CA PRO A 416 -1.82 18.39 -16.59
C PRO A 416 -0.86 18.69 -17.75
N TYR A 417 -0.98 17.96 -18.84
CA TYR A 417 -0.15 18.08 -20.04
C TYR A 417 -0.90 18.68 -21.22
N ASP A 418 -0.19 19.05 -22.26
CA ASP A 418 -0.76 19.59 -23.48
C ASP A 418 -1.55 18.52 -24.25
N THR A 419 -2.84 18.74 -24.44
CA THR A 419 -3.77 17.88 -25.18
C THR A 419 -4.11 18.44 -26.56
N GLY A 420 -3.50 19.58 -26.94
CA GLY A 420 -3.83 20.33 -28.15
C GLY A 420 -5.10 21.19 -28.03
N TYR A 421 -5.73 21.23 -26.87
CA TYR A 421 -6.89 22.08 -26.58
C TYR A 421 -6.52 23.19 -25.57
N SER A 422 -7.02 24.40 -25.81
CA SER A 422 -6.82 25.55 -24.92
C SER A 422 -7.82 25.55 -23.75
N GLY A 423 -7.42 26.18 -22.64
CA GLY A 423 -8.26 26.34 -21.45
C GLY A 423 -7.96 25.33 -20.35
N TYR A 424 -8.58 25.53 -19.18
CA TYR A 424 -8.37 24.63 -18.04
C TYR A 424 -8.97 23.25 -18.31
N PHE A 425 -10.21 23.19 -18.79
CA PHE A 425 -10.86 21.93 -19.19
C PHE A 425 -10.38 21.56 -20.59
N ASN A 426 -9.26 20.83 -20.67
CA ASN A 426 -8.54 20.53 -21.91
C ASN A 426 -8.78 19.11 -22.46
N LEU A 427 -9.73 18.38 -21.89
CA LEU A 427 -10.18 17.07 -22.39
C LEU A 427 -11.59 17.21 -22.95
N HIS A 428 -11.70 17.33 -24.27
CA HIS A 428 -12.96 17.62 -24.95
C HIS A 428 -13.62 16.38 -25.54
N ARG A 429 -12.83 15.34 -25.83
CA ARG A 429 -13.35 14.09 -26.39
C ARG A 429 -13.47 13.06 -25.30
N PHE A 430 -14.63 12.43 -25.25
CA PHE A 430 -14.91 11.32 -24.33
C PHE A 430 -13.89 10.18 -24.41
N LYS A 431 -13.22 10.01 -25.55
CA LYS A 431 -12.19 8.98 -25.76
C LYS A 431 -10.82 9.33 -25.18
N ASP A 432 -10.57 10.62 -24.90
CA ASP A 432 -9.22 11.07 -24.56
C ASP A 432 -8.83 10.73 -23.11
N ALA A 433 -9.81 10.70 -22.21
CA ALA A 433 -9.58 10.24 -20.83
C ALA A 433 -10.88 9.67 -20.26
N ASN A 434 -11.06 8.38 -20.38
CA ASN A 434 -12.05 7.62 -19.64
C ASN A 434 -11.45 6.28 -19.20
N ALA A 435 -11.82 5.87 -18.02
CA ALA A 435 -11.36 4.59 -17.48
C ALA A 435 -12.50 3.89 -16.75
N LEU A 436 -12.63 2.61 -17.01
CA LEU A 436 -13.54 1.72 -16.31
C LEU A 436 -12.72 0.83 -15.36
N HIS A 437 -13.09 0.85 -14.08
CA HIS A 437 -12.39 0.09 -13.05
C HIS A 437 -13.34 -0.89 -12.37
N LEU A 438 -13.00 -2.16 -12.44
CA LEU A 438 -13.59 -3.20 -11.59
C LEU A 438 -12.65 -3.39 -10.39
N ALA A 439 -13.16 -3.30 -9.18
CA ALA A 439 -12.35 -3.44 -7.98
C ALA A 439 -13.13 -4.02 -6.80
N ILE A 440 -12.41 -4.47 -5.79
CA ILE A 440 -12.96 -5.00 -4.55
C ILE A 440 -12.72 -3.99 -3.43
N GLY A 441 -13.70 -3.78 -2.57
CA GLY A 441 -13.66 -2.80 -1.48
C GLY A 441 -13.97 -1.37 -1.93
N TYR A 442 -14.05 -0.48 -0.94
CA TYR A 442 -14.16 0.96 -1.20
C TYR A 442 -12.81 1.54 -1.63
N PRO A 443 -12.78 2.65 -2.40
CA PRO A 443 -11.51 3.21 -2.90
C PRO A 443 -10.65 3.83 -1.79
N PHE A 444 -11.26 4.21 -0.67
CA PHE A 444 -10.64 4.79 0.53
C PHE A 444 -11.56 4.72 1.73
#